data_053667ff24b2d5ef99d236cde149ab9c
#
_entry.id   053667ff24b2d5ef99d236cde149ab9c
#
_cell.length_a   1.000
_cell.length_b   1.000
_cell.length_c   1.000
_cell.angle_alpha   90.00
_cell.angle_beta   90.00
_cell.angle_gamma   90.00
#
_symmetry.space_group_name_H-M   'P 1'
#
loop_
_entity.id
_entity.type
_entity.pdbx_description
1 polymer ?
#
loop_
_entity_poly.entity_id
_entity_poly.type
_entity_poly.pdbx_seq_one_letter_code
_entity_poly.pdbx_strand_id
1 'polypeptide(L)'
;MTAEKQYNVERVQTGVRMEERILKVLKAFAEYHDMTLGDLLEGIVLHAFDGKSPFGPESLNRIKDLKKFYGLDLDSRASHRLTESRASHPPRKGKRGK
;
A
#
# COMPACT_ATOMS: atom_id res chain seq x y z
N MET A 1 -1.36 31.03 12.41
CA MET A 1 -1.07 29.79 12.22
C MET A 1 0.11 29.55 11.33
N THR A 2 0.75 28.55 11.51
CA THR A 2 1.95 28.28 10.84
C THR A 2 1.76 27.33 9.73
N ALA A 3 2.28 27.64 8.63
CA ALA A 3 2.22 26.74 7.52
C ALA A 3 3.12 25.55 7.80
N GLU A 4 2.72 24.43 7.32
CA GLU A 4 3.56 23.27 7.47
C GLU A 4 4.74 23.38 6.57
N LYS A 5 5.86 22.91 7.04
CA LYS A 5 7.06 22.94 6.27
C LYS A 5 6.95 21.98 5.10
N GLN A 6 7.39 22.41 3.95
CA GLN A 6 7.42 21.56 2.77
C GLN A 6 8.84 21.14 2.50
N TYR A 7 9.01 19.94 2.00
CA TYR A 7 10.31 19.39 1.69
C TYR A 7 10.41 19.18 0.20
N ASN A 8 11.46 19.69 -0.40
CA ASN A 8 11.67 19.49 -1.82
C ASN A 8 12.37 18.16 -2.03
N VAL A 9 11.79 17.32 -2.85
CA VAL A 9 12.35 16.01 -3.09
C VAL A 9 12.30 15.70 -4.57
N GLU A 10 13.04 14.72 -4.98
CA GLU A 10 12.95 14.22 -6.34
C GLU A 10 12.34 12.84 -6.29
N ARG A 11 11.35 12.60 -7.13
CA ARG A 11 10.72 11.30 -7.19
C ARG A 11 11.08 10.62 -8.50
N VAL A 12 11.20 9.32 -8.45
CA VAL A 12 11.46 8.53 -9.65
C VAL A 12 10.31 7.56 -9.84
N GLN A 13 10.12 7.17 -11.07
CA GLN A 13 9.09 6.19 -11.37
C GLN A 13 9.63 4.82 -11.02
N THR A 14 8.83 4.02 -10.35
CA THR A 14 9.24 2.66 -10.03
C THR A 14 8.01 1.78 -10.07
N GLY A 15 8.21 0.51 -10.29
CA GLY A 15 7.12 -0.43 -10.33
C GLY A 15 7.37 -1.58 -9.40
N VAL A 16 6.33 -2.03 -8.73
CA VAL A 16 6.42 -3.19 -7.87
C VAL A 16 5.20 -4.04 -8.12
N ARG A 17 5.32 -5.34 -7.89
CA ARG A 17 4.19 -6.23 -7.96
C ARG A 17 3.65 -6.38 -6.55
N MET A 18 2.35 -6.37 -6.41
CA MET A 18 1.74 -6.37 -5.11
C MET A 18 0.48 -7.21 -5.16
N GLU A 19 0.12 -7.82 -4.06
CA GLU A 19 -1.09 -8.61 -4.00
C GLU A 19 -2.29 -7.71 -4.36
N GLU A 20 -3.19 -8.23 -5.16
CA GLU A 20 -4.25 -7.44 -5.77
C GLU A 20 -5.14 -6.74 -4.75
N ARG A 21 -5.60 -7.45 -3.72
CA ARG A 21 -6.52 -6.88 -2.74
C ARG A 21 -5.84 -5.86 -1.85
N ILE A 22 -4.56 -6.08 -1.54
CA ILE A 22 -3.78 -5.10 -0.79
C ILE A 22 -3.73 -3.80 -1.58
N LEU A 23 -3.47 -3.92 -2.88
CA LEU A 23 -3.41 -2.73 -3.72
C LEU A 23 -4.76 -2.01 -3.77
N LYS A 24 -5.86 -2.77 -3.85
CA LYS A 24 -7.17 -2.16 -3.88
C LYS A 24 -7.48 -1.38 -2.60
N VAL A 25 -7.13 -1.95 -1.46
CA VAL A 25 -7.33 -1.25 -0.19
C VAL A 25 -6.48 0.01 -0.14
N LEU A 26 -5.22 -0.10 -0.58
CA LEU A 26 -4.35 1.08 -0.59
C LEU A 26 -4.91 2.18 -1.48
N LYS A 27 -5.34 1.84 -2.67
CA LYS A 27 -5.85 2.84 -3.60
C LYS A 27 -7.13 3.48 -3.07
N ALA A 28 -8.02 2.68 -2.49
CA ALA A 28 -9.25 3.21 -1.95
C ALA A 28 -8.98 4.14 -0.76
N PHE A 29 -8.03 3.77 0.08
CA PHE A 29 -7.67 4.60 1.22
C PHE A 29 -7.06 5.92 0.77
N ALA A 30 -6.16 5.86 -0.23
CA ALA A 30 -5.56 7.06 -0.77
C ALA A 30 -6.63 7.98 -1.34
N GLU A 31 -7.55 7.41 -2.11
CA GLU A 31 -8.63 8.19 -2.70
C GLU A 31 -9.49 8.86 -1.64
N TYR A 32 -9.80 8.14 -0.59
CA TYR A 32 -10.61 8.67 0.50
C TYR A 32 -9.95 9.89 1.13
N HIS A 33 -8.63 9.91 1.18
CA HIS A 33 -7.89 11.01 1.79
C HIS A 33 -7.36 12.01 0.77
N ASP A 34 -7.80 11.90 -0.48
CA ASP A 34 -7.37 12.82 -1.54
C ASP A 34 -5.86 12.87 -1.71
N MET A 35 -5.23 11.73 -1.64
CA MET A 35 -3.79 11.68 -1.85
C MET A 35 -3.46 10.65 -2.90
N THR A 36 -2.29 10.75 -3.49
CA THR A 36 -1.87 9.78 -4.48
C THR A 36 -1.41 8.51 -3.78
N LEU A 37 -1.40 7.42 -4.51
CA LEU A 37 -0.89 6.17 -3.95
C LEU A 37 0.56 6.32 -3.51
N GLY A 38 1.36 7.00 -4.31
CA GLY A 38 2.76 7.22 -3.94
C GLY A 38 2.92 7.98 -2.65
N ASP A 39 2.10 9.02 -2.47
CA ASP A 39 2.13 9.81 -1.25
C ASP A 39 1.77 8.95 -0.05
N LEU A 40 0.73 8.12 -0.19
CA LEU A 40 0.34 7.23 0.89
C LEU A 40 1.46 6.26 1.23
N LEU A 41 2.06 5.65 0.22
CA LEU A 41 3.13 4.68 0.46
C LEU A 41 4.35 5.33 1.10
N GLU A 42 4.69 6.55 0.67
CA GLU A 42 5.80 7.28 1.29
C GLU A 42 5.54 7.50 2.78
N GLY A 43 4.32 7.87 3.11
CA GLY A 43 3.98 8.10 4.50
C GLY A 43 4.07 6.83 5.34
N ILE A 44 3.57 5.72 4.79
CA ILE A 44 3.64 4.44 5.49
C ILE A 44 5.09 4.06 5.73
N VAL A 45 5.92 4.18 4.70
CA VAL A 45 7.32 3.77 4.79
C VAL A 45 8.08 4.65 5.78
N LEU A 46 7.86 5.95 5.73
CA LEU A 46 8.57 6.86 6.63
C LEU A 46 8.23 6.55 8.09
N HIS A 47 6.97 6.28 8.37
CA HIS A 47 6.59 5.89 9.72
C HIS A 47 7.23 4.56 10.12
N ALA A 48 7.20 3.61 9.20
CA ALA A 48 7.78 2.30 9.49
C ALA A 48 9.27 2.40 9.77
N PHE A 49 9.98 3.25 9.00
CA PHE A 49 11.41 3.44 9.23
C PHE A 49 11.69 3.98 10.62
N ASP A 50 10.79 4.75 11.17
CA ASP A 50 10.94 5.30 12.51
C ASP A 50 10.38 4.37 13.59
N GLY A 51 9.91 3.21 13.20
CA GLY A 51 9.31 2.29 14.15
C GLY A 51 7.98 2.75 14.68
N LYS A 52 7.28 3.58 13.91
CA LYS A 52 6.01 4.12 14.33
C LYS A 52 4.88 3.55 13.49
N SER A 53 3.70 3.45 14.09
CA SER A 53 2.54 3.03 13.34
C SER A 53 2.14 4.15 12.39
N PRO A 54 1.89 3.85 11.12
CA PRO A 54 1.52 4.89 10.17
C PRO A 54 0.08 5.35 10.30
N PHE A 55 -0.76 4.65 11.06
CA PHE A 55 -2.18 4.96 11.12
C PHE A 55 -2.67 5.10 12.54
N GLY A 56 -3.49 6.11 12.78
CA GLY A 56 -4.17 6.25 14.06
C GLY A 56 -5.44 5.40 14.07
N PRO A 57 -6.19 5.46 15.17
CA PRO A 57 -7.36 4.59 15.33
C PRO A 57 -8.43 4.80 14.27
N GLU A 58 -8.64 6.03 13.88
CA GLU A 58 -9.66 6.32 12.90
C GLU A 58 -9.31 5.75 11.54
N SER A 59 -8.05 5.91 11.14
CA SER A 59 -7.59 5.35 9.88
C SER A 59 -7.61 3.84 9.91
N LEU A 60 -7.25 3.25 11.04
CA LEU A 60 -7.28 1.80 11.16
C LEU A 60 -8.71 1.26 11.02
N ASN A 61 -9.69 1.99 11.54
CA ASN A 61 -11.07 1.57 11.37
C ASN A 61 -11.50 1.66 9.92
N ARG A 62 -11.07 2.70 9.24
CA ARG A 62 -11.39 2.83 7.82
C ARG A 62 -10.76 1.70 7.00
N ILE A 63 -9.52 1.38 7.33
CA ILE A 63 -8.82 0.30 6.64
C ILE A 63 -9.54 -1.03 6.89
N LYS A 64 -10.00 -1.24 8.10
CA LYS A 64 -10.71 -2.46 8.45
C LYS A 64 -11.96 -2.60 7.58
N ASP A 65 -12.71 -1.52 7.39
CA ASP A 65 -13.88 -1.54 6.54
C ASP A 65 -13.52 -1.83 5.09
N LEU A 66 -12.45 -1.22 4.61
CA LEU A 66 -12.01 -1.45 3.25
C LEU A 66 -11.54 -2.88 3.03
N LYS A 67 -10.84 -3.43 4.00
CA LYS A 67 -10.41 -4.81 3.92
C LYS A 67 -11.62 -5.73 3.78
N LYS A 68 -12.65 -5.45 4.55
CA LYS A 68 -13.85 -6.24 4.49
C LYS A 68 -14.53 -6.09 3.13
N PHE A 69 -14.62 -4.87 2.66
CA PHE A 69 -15.27 -4.59 1.38
C PHE A 69 -14.59 -5.32 0.23
N TYR A 70 -13.27 -5.35 0.23
CA TYR A 70 -12.52 -5.97 -0.86
C TYR A 70 -12.15 -7.43 -0.57
N GLY A 71 -12.59 -7.97 0.54
CA GLY A 71 -12.31 -9.36 0.89
C GLY A 71 -10.85 -9.63 1.19
N LEU A 72 -10.14 -8.63 1.69
CA LEU A 72 -8.73 -8.80 2.03
C LEU A 72 -8.64 -9.43 3.41
N ASP A 73 -8.31 -10.71 3.43
CA ASP A 73 -8.27 -11.47 4.68
C ASP A 73 -6.85 -11.76 5.15
N LEU A 74 -5.87 -11.11 4.53
CA LEU A 74 -4.49 -11.24 4.95
C LEU A 74 -4.16 -10.20 6.01
N ASP A 75 -3.27 -10.55 6.91
CA ASP A 75 -2.81 -9.59 7.92
C ASP A 75 -1.29 -9.68 8.01
N SER A 76 -0.72 -9.03 9.02
CA SER A 76 0.73 -8.92 9.12
C SER A 76 1.44 -10.26 9.22
N ARG A 77 0.74 -11.30 9.68
CA ARG A 77 1.34 -12.62 9.79
C ARG A 77 1.66 -13.21 8.42
N ALA A 78 0.98 -12.72 7.38
CA ALA A 78 1.23 -13.19 6.02
C ALA A 78 2.41 -12.50 5.37
N SER A 79 2.97 -11.49 6.02
CA SER A 79 4.06 -10.71 5.45
C SER A 79 5.22 -11.62 5.09
N HIS A 80 5.74 -11.45 3.88
CA HIS A 80 6.85 -12.22 3.34
C HIS A 80 6.53 -13.71 3.14
N ARG A 81 5.25 -14.04 3.18
CA ARG A 81 4.82 -15.44 3.06
C ARG A 81 3.80 -15.62 1.94
N LEU A 82 3.73 -14.67 1.03
CA LEU A 82 2.77 -14.73 -0.05
C LEU A 82 3.40 -15.38 -1.27
N THR A 83 2.66 -16.28 -1.90
CA THR A 83 3.11 -16.93 -3.10
C THR A 83 2.10 -16.64 -4.19
N GLU A 84 2.57 -16.16 -5.32
CA GLU A 84 1.67 -15.79 -6.40
C GLU A 84 1.08 -17.04 -7.03
N SER A 85 -0.25 -17.03 -7.17
CA SER A 85 -0.94 -18.17 -7.75
C SER A 85 -0.83 -18.15 -9.25
N ARG A 86 -0.40 -19.26 -9.85
CA ARG A 86 -0.33 -19.33 -11.27
C ARG A 86 -1.68 -19.49 -11.87
N ALA A 87 -2.62 -20.01 -11.14
CA ALA A 87 -3.96 -20.20 -11.63
C ALA A 87 -4.70 -18.89 -11.84
N SER A 88 -4.35 -17.87 -11.08
CA SER A 88 -5.03 -16.59 -11.20
C SER A 88 -4.51 -15.76 -12.32
N HIS A 89 -3.33 -16.03 -12.83
CA HIS A 89 -2.74 -15.19 -13.86
C HIS A 89 -2.13 -16.04 -14.93
N PRO A 90 -2.31 -15.67 -16.16
CA PRO A 90 -1.61 -16.38 -17.23
C PRO A 90 -0.14 -16.14 -17.07
N PRO A 91 0.68 -17.07 -17.49
CA PRO A 91 2.08 -16.86 -17.42
C PRO A 91 2.50 -15.66 -18.25
N ARG A 92 3.40 -14.86 -17.67
CA ARG A 92 3.83 -13.74 -18.40
C ARG A 92 4.86 -14.19 -19.32
N LYS A 93 4.78 -13.81 -20.49
CA LYS A 93 5.79 -14.14 -21.38
C LYS A 93 6.90 -13.30 -21.17
N GLY A 94 7.93 -13.64 -21.32
CA GLY A 94 9.05 -12.82 -21.17
C GLY A 94 9.36 -12.38 -19.86
N LYS A 95 9.08 -12.79 -19.26
CA LYS A 95 9.39 -12.19 -18.10
C LYS A 95 10.49 -12.63 -17.51
N ARG A 96 10.78 -12.52 -17.53
CA ARG A 96 11.57 -12.72 -17.07
C ARG A 96 12.02 -12.80 -16.39
N GLY A 97 12.29 -12.90 -16.24
CA GLY A 97 12.69 -12.89 -15.53
C GLY A 97 13.01 -12.63 -14.90
N LYS A 98 13.13 -12.60 -14.57
CA LYS A 98 13.57 -12.43 -13.94
C LYS A 98 13.70 -12.62 -13.69
#